data_bd879cf5c0738aaa579f684105efb3e6
#
_entry.id   bd879cf5c0738aaa579f684105efb3e6
#
_cell.length_a   1.000
_cell.length_b   1.000
_cell.length_c   1.000
_cell.angle_alpha   90.00
_cell.angle_beta   90.00
_cell.angle_gamma   90.00
#
_symmetry.space_group_name_H-M   'P 1'
#
loop_
_entity.id
_entity.type
_entity.pdbx_description
1 polymer ?
#
loop_
_entity_poly.entity_id
_entity_poly.type
_entity_poly.pdbx_seq_one_letter_code
_entity_poly.pdbx_strand_id
1 'polypeptide(L)'
;MSEPTAALVPAGFLGHGNPMNTLADNDFTRSWAAFGGSVRAARPRAVLVVSAHWFINASAVTAMDQPRTIHDFFGFPDELFAVEYPAPGSPDIAEEVAEAVKPMWVGLDHDSWGLDHGTWSVLVHALPDADIPVIQLSVDAGKPLDHHLQLGAALAPLRRQGIAVVGSGNIGHNLRKVDFRQAGQGFDWAHRYDEAARELLTTDPASIAKLLEHPDHRRAVPTPDHFLPMIYLAGLAAAEGESLDVLIEGYDAGSLSMTSYALGCGVPAADAIGSTEASLPTDVPPESTNL
;
A
#
# COMPACT_ATOMS: atom_id res chain seq x y z
N MET A 1 21.13 -13.67 30.64
CA MET A 1 21.36 -12.69 29.57
C MET A 1 20.06 -12.65 28.77
N SER A 2 19.29 -11.57 28.89
CA SER A 2 18.10 -11.37 28.04
C SER A 2 18.59 -11.27 26.59
N GLU A 3 18.02 -12.08 25.71
CA GLU A 3 18.19 -11.89 24.25
C GLU A 3 17.82 -10.45 23.91
N PRO A 4 18.58 -9.78 23.05
CA PRO A 4 18.17 -8.48 22.57
C PRO A 4 16.79 -8.66 21.90
N THR A 5 15.77 -7.99 22.41
CA THR A 5 14.47 -7.91 21.73
C THR A 5 14.74 -7.43 20.31
N ALA A 6 14.48 -8.28 19.33
CA ALA A 6 14.62 -7.92 17.93
C ALA A 6 13.85 -6.61 17.70
N ALA A 7 14.50 -5.64 17.08
CA ALA A 7 13.85 -4.37 16.76
C ALA A 7 12.61 -4.67 15.90
N LEU A 8 11.49 -4.05 16.26
CA LEU A 8 10.24 -4.22 15.54
C LEU A 8 10.39 -3.64 14.12
N VAL A 9 10.12 -4.44 13.11
CA VAL A 9 10.23 -3.97 11.72
C VAL A 9 9.07 -3.02 11.41
N PRO A 10 9.32 -1.87 10.73
CA PRO A 10 8.26 -0.94 10.36
C PRO A 10 7.17 -1.59 9.50
N ALA A 11 5.96 -1.03 9.61
CA ALA A 11 4.89 -1.27 8.66
C ALA A 11 4.42 0.07 8.07
N GLY A 12 3.76 0.06 6.92
CA GLY A 12 3.29 1.29 6.29
C GLY A 12 2.17 1.07 5.29
N PHE A 13 1.49 2.15 4.97
CA PHE A 13 0.57 2.24 3.84
C PHE A 13 1.07 3.33 2.91
N LEU A 14 1.24 3.00 1.64
CA LEU A 14 1.74 3.91 0.62
C LEU A 14 0.62 4.20 -0.38
N GLY A 15 0.24 5.48 -0.47
CA GLY A 15 -0.69 5.96 -1.48
C GLY A 15 0.01 5.97 -2.83
N HIS A 16 -0.18 4.91 -3.65
CA HIS A 16 0.64 4.73 -4.85
C HIS A 16 0.25 5.66 -6.02
N GLY A 17 -1.02 6.11 -6.08
CA GLY A 17 -1.50 6.97 -7.16
C GLY A 17 -1.35 6.33 -8.54
N ASN A 18 -0.97 7.13 -9.54
CA ASN A 18 -0.78 6.60 -10.86
C ASN A 18 0.61 5.95 -11.06
N PRO A 19 0.74 4.93 -11.92
CA PRO A 19 1.99 4.19 -12.09
C PRO A 19 3.14 5.02 -12.67
N MET A 20 2.88 6.21 -13.25
CA MET A 20 3.92 7.14 -13.71
C MET A 20 4.82 7.65 -12.59
N ASN A 21 4.37 7.58 -11.32
CA ASN A 21 5.22 7.88 -10.17
C ASN A 21 6.48 7.00 -10.13
N THR A 22 6.45 5.81 -10.72
CA THR A 22 7.64 4.95 -10.88
C THR A 22 8.81 5.66 -11.57
N LEU A 23 8.52 6.50 -12.55
CA LEU A 23 9.53 7.22 -13.34
C LEU A 23 9.81 8.64 -12.83
N ALA A 24 9.14 9.06 -11.76
CA ALA A 24 9.21 10.44 -11.26
C ALA A 24 10.08 10.57 -10.01
N ASP A 25 10.66 11.74 -9.84
CA ASP A 25 11.25 12.21 -8.59
C ASP A 25 10.39 13.36 -8.05
N ASN A 26 9.52 13.04 -7.10
CA ASN A 26 8.63 13.99 -6.44
C ASN A 26 8.59 13.74 -4.92
N ASP A 27 7.83 14.55 -4.17
CA ASP A 27 7.82 14.41 -2.71
C ASP A 27 7.22 13.08 -2.24
N PHE A 28 6.27 12.50 -3.00
CA PHE A 28 5.69 11.19 -2.68
C PHE A 28 6.75 10.10 -2.82
N THR A 29 7.47 10.05 -3.94
CA THR A 29 8.50 9.04 -4.17
C THR A 29 9.68 9.19 -3.21
N ARG A 30 10.05 10.43 -2.84
CA ARG A 30 11.04 10.69 -1.80
C ARG A 30 10.58 10.26 -0.41
N SER A 31 9.30 10.42 -0.08
CA SER A 31 8.71 9.94 1.16
C SER A 31 8.72 8.40 1.23
N TRP A 32 8.37 7.72 0.12
CA TRP A 32 8.47 6.26 0.04
C TRP A 32 9.91 5.78 0.21
N ALA A 33 10.89 6.47 -0.38
CA ALA A 33 12.31 6.17 -0.19
C ALA A 33 12.75 6.35 1.27
N ALA A 34 12.30 7.39 1.97
CA ALA A 34 12.59 7.60 3.38
C ALA A 34 12.00 6.48 4.26
N PHE A 35 10.75 6.07 4.00
CA PHE A 35 10.13 4.91 4.66
C PHE A 35 10.94 3.63 4.38
N GLY A 36 11.29 3.36 3.13
CA GLY A 36 12.11 2.22 2.74
C GLY A 36 13.46 2.19 3.43
N GLY A 37 14.09 3.36 3.62
CA GLY A 37 15.31 3.49 4.41
C GLY A 37 15.16 2.99 5.86
N SER A 38 14.02 3.30 6.51
CA SER A 38 13.70 2.78 7.84
C SER A 38 13.46 1.27 7.83
N VAL A 39 12.77 0.75 6.82
CA VAL A 39 12.57 -0.69 6.64
C VAL A 39 13.93 -1.39 6.49
N ARG A 40 14.79 -0.90 5.61
CA ARG A 40 16.14 -1.47 5.38
C ARG A 40 17.01 -1.41 6.64
N ALA A 41 16.94 -0.32 7.41
CA ALA A 41 17.69 -0.18 8.66
C ALA A 41 17.30 -1.24 9.70
N ALA A 42 16.04 -1.67 9.71
CA ALA A 42 15.56 -2.74 10.56
C ALA A 42 15.99 -4.14 10.10
N ARG A 43 16.63 -4.28 8.93
CA ARG A 43 17.12 -5.54 8.33
C ARG A 43 16.03 -6.61 8.25
N PRO A 44 14.95 -6.38 7.54
CA PRO A 44 13.87 -7.35 7.45
C PRO A 44 14.33 -8.62 6.71
N ARG A 45 13.69 -9.74 7.05
CA ARG A 45 13.83 -11.01 6.31
C ARG A 45 13.05 -10.97 4.99
N ALA A 46 11.94 -10.23 4.98
CA ALA A 46 11.10 -10.04 3.80
C ALA A 46 10.17 -8.83 3.96
N VAL A 47 9.53 -8.46 2.86
CA VAL A 47 8.42 -7.50 2.81
C VAL A 47 7.18 -8.24 2.32
N LEU A 48 6.11 -8.17 3.12
CA LEU A 48 4.76 -8.59 2.72
C LEU A 48 4.00 -7.36 2.23
N VAL A 49 3.57 -7.38 0.97
CA VAL A 49 2.78 -6.28 0.40
C VAL A 49 1.32 -6.72 0.22
N VAL A 50 0.38 -5.91 0.71
CA VAL A 50 -1.05 -6.02 0.41
C VAL A 50 -1.36 -5.00 -0.67
N SER A 51 -1.54 -5.46 -1.91
CA SER A 51 -1.78 -4.58 -3.06
C SER A 51 -3.24 -4.52 -3.44
N ALA A 52 -3.73 -3.31 -3.74
CA ALA A 52 -5.07 -3.06 -4.28
C ALA A 52 -5.34 -3.79 -5.60
N HIS A 53 -4.29 -4.10 -6.37
CA HIS A 53 -4.38 -4.67 -7.71
C HIS A 53 -4.58 -6.19 -7.74
N TRP A 54 -4.22 -6.89 -6.68
CA TRP A 54 -4.55 -8.31 -6.55
C TRP A 54 -5.89 -8.50 -5.81
N PHE A 55 -6.94 -7.99 -6.43
CA PHE A 55 -8.30 -8.00 -5.89
C PHE A 55 -9.10 -9.17 -6.49
N ILE A 56 -9.23 -10.26 -5.75
CA ILE A 56 -9.81 -11.53 -6.20
C ILE A 56 -10.77 -12.11 -5.15
N ASN A 57 -11.53 -13.13 -5.49
CA ASN A 57 -12.46 -13.82 -4.54
C ASN A 57 -11.73 -14.90 -3.72
N ALA A 58 -10.56 -14.57 -3.20
CA ALA A 58 -9.78 -15.45 -2.35
C ALA A 58 -8.71 -14.65 -1.58
N SER A 59 -8.28 -15.16 -0.43
CA SER A 59 -7.05 -14.72 0.22
C SER A 59 -5.92 -15.63 -0.20
N ALA A 60 -4.90 -15.11 -0.87
CA ALA A 60 -3.74 -15.86 -1.34
C ALA A 60 -2.45 -15.04 -1.16
N VAL A 61 -1.34 -15.71 -0.95
CA VAL A 61 0.00 -15.11 -0.87
C VAL A 61 0.91 -15.73 -1.92
N THR A 62 1.71 -14.91 -2.61
CA THR A 62 2.68 -15.40 -3.60
C THR A 62 3.75 -16.27 -2.90
N ALA A 63 3.96 -17.48 -3.40
CA ALA A 63 4.86 -18.48 -2.85
C ALA A 63 5.88 -18.97 -3.92
N MET A 64 6.49 -18.03 -4.63
CA MET A 64 7.46 -18.24 -5.70
C MET A 64 8.85 -17.83 -5.23
N ASP A 65 9.90 -18.51 -5.71
CA ASP A 65 11.28 -18.05 -5.48
C ASP A 65 11.62 -16.79 -6.28
N GLN A 66 11.02 -16.64 -7.47
CA GLN A 66 11.25 -15.55 -8.40
C GLN A 66 9.88 -15.06 -8.93
N PRO A 67 9.16 -14.22 -8.20
CA PRO A 67 7.90 -13.66 -8.68
C PRO A 67 8.18 -12.72 -9.86
N ARG A 68 7.36 -12.87 -10.92
CA ARG A 68 7.47 -11.99 -12.09
C ARG A 68 6.97 -10.58 -11.78
N THR A 69 7.53 -9.56 -12.44
CA THR A 69 6.96 -8.22 -12.49
C THR A 69 5.72 -8.22 -13.39
N ILE A 70 4.57 -7.77 -12.88
CA ILE A 70 3.31 -7.72 -13.62
C ILE A 70 3.00 -6.28 -14.00
N HIS A 71 2.79 -6.03 -15.29
CA HIS A 71 2.36 -4.76 -15.85
C HIS A 71 0.84 -4.82 -16.09
N ASP A 72 0.06 -4.69 -15.01
CA ASP A 72 -1.40 -4.80 -14.99
C ASP A 72 -2.11 -3.49 -15.35
N PHE A 73 -1.50 -2.71 -16.24
CA PHE A 73 -2.00 -1.43 -16.74
C PHE A 73 -1.89 -1.36 -18.28
N PHE A 74 -2.53 -0.37 -18.86
CA PHE A 74 -2.45 -0.10 -20.30
C PHE A 74 -2.50 1.41 -20.58
N GLY A 75 -2.09 1.82 -21.79
CA GLY A 75 -2.15 3.22 -22.22
C GLY A 75 -1.02 4.09 -21.67
N PHE A 76 0.04 3.50 -21.15
CA PHE A 76 1.22 4.19 -20.61
C PHE A 76 2.41 4.10 -21.59
N PRO A 77 3.47 4.93 -21.42
CA PRO A 77 4.67 4.88 -22.25
C PRO A 77 5.42 3.55 -22.15
N ASP A 78 6.12 3.18 -23.21
CA ASP A 78 6.95 1.96 -23.27
C ASP A 78 8.01 1.91 -22.15
N GLU A 79 8.51 3.05 -21.70
CA GLU A 79 9.46 3.16 -20.59
C GLU A 79 8.90 2.58 -19.30
N LEU A 80 7.61 2.73 -19.04
CA LEU A 80 6.97 2.16 -17.86
C LEU A 80 6.81 0.64 -17.98
N PHE A 81 6.53 0.13 -19.19
CA PHE A 81 6.48 -1.31 -19.48
C PHE A 81 7.86 -1.99 -19.44
N ALA A 82 8.93 -1.20 -19.56
CA ALA A 82 10.30 -1.70 -19.47
C ALA A 82 10.82 -1.81 -18.03
N VAL A 83 10.06 -1.32 -17.03
CA VAL A 83 10.46 -1.40 -15.63
C VAL A 83 10.36 -2.84 -15.15
N GLU A 84 11.45 -3.35 -14.59
CA GLU A 84 11.51 -4.65 -13.92
C GLU A 84 11.87 -4.44 -12.45
N TYR A 85 11.23 -5.19 -11.57
CA TYR A 85 11.54 -5.21 -10.15
C TYR A 85 11.88 -6.65 -9.72
N PRO A 86 13.13 -7.09 -9.91
CA PRO A 86 13.53 -8.49 -9.81
C PRO A 86 13.81 -8.94 -8.36
N ALA A 87 12.99 -8.48 -7.40
CA ALA A 87 13.12 -8.93 -6.02
C ALA A 87 12.87 -10.44 -5.93
N PRO A 88 13.67 -11.18 -5.15
CA PRO A 88 13.37 -12.57 -4.86
C PRO A 88 12.05 -12.67 -4.10
N GLY A 89 11.38 -13.80 -4.24
CA GLY A 89 10.29 -14.19 -3.34
C GLY A 89 10.78 -15.10 -2.23
N SER A 90 9.86 -15.67 -1.45
CA SER A 90 10.18 -16.62 -0.40
C SER A 90 8.98 -17.53 -0.11
N PRO A 91 8.94 -18.75 -0.66
CA PRO A 91 7.90 -19.74 -0.33
C PRO A 91 7.80 -20.03 1.16
N ASP A 92 8.94 -20.15 1.84
CA ASP A 92 8.97 -20.41 3.29
C ASP A 92 8.30 -19.29 4.10
N ILE A 93 8.54 -18.04 3.74
CA ILE A 93 7.89 -16.88 4.39
C ILE A 93 6.39 -16.81 4.02
N ALA A 94 6.02 -17.20 2.80
CA ALA A 94 4.62 -17.30 2.43
C ALA A 94 3.86 -18.33 3.30
N GLU A 95 4.50 -19.48 3.61
CA GLU A 95 3.95 -20.45 4.56
C GLU A 95 3.86 -19.89 5.98
N GLU A 96 4.89 -19.15 6.46
CA GLU A 96 4.85 -18.47 7.75
C GLU A 96 3.67 -17.49 7.84
N VAL A 97 3.40 -16.73 6.77
CA VAL A 97 2.25 -15.81 6.69
C VAL A 97 0.92 -16.57 6.76
N ALA A 98 0.77 -17.63 5.97
CA ALA A 98 -0.44 -18.46 5.97
C ALA A 98 -0.69 -19.11 7.34
N GLU A 99 0.36 -19.49 8.06
CA GLU A 99 0.27 -20.06 9.42
C GLU A 99 -0.10 -18.98 10.45
N ALA A 100 0.51 -17.80 10.37
CA ALA A 100 0.32 -16.72 11.33
C ALA A 100 -1.12 -16.21 11.36
N VAL A 101 -1.83 -16.28 10.26
CA VAL A 101 -3.21 -15.75 10.15
C VAL A 101 -4.29 -16.78 10.51
N LYS A 102 -3.93 -17.99 10.87
CA LYS A 102 -4.92 -19.00 11.28
C LYS A 102 -5.79 -18.51 12.47
N PRO A 103 -7.09 -18.83 12.52
CA PRO A 103 -7.81 -19.81 11.69
C PRO A 103 -8.30 -19.28 10.33
N MET A 104 -7.99 -18.03 9.94
CA MET A 104 -8.28 -17.54 8.59
C MET A 104 -7.43 -18.30 7.59
N TRP A 105 -8.04 -18.62 6.45
CA TRP A 105 -7.35 -19.36 5.40
C TRP A 105 -6.70 -18.40 4.40
N VAL A 106 -5.42 -18.64 4.11
CA VAL A 106 -4.69 -17.99 3.04
C VAL A 106 -4.02 -19.07 2.20
N GLY A 107 -4.31 -19.11 0.91
CA GLY A 107 -3.71 -20.04 -0.04
C GLY A 107 -2.31 -19.63 -0.47
N LEU A 108 -1.51 -20.59 -0.92
CA LEU A 108 -0.20 -20.34 -1.51
C LEU A 108 -0.32 -20.29 -3.04
N ASP A 109 0.06 -19.18 -3.64
CA ASP A 109 0.10 -18.99 -5.09
C ASP A 109 1.51 -19.24 -5.62
N HIS A 110 1.69 -20.35 -6.32
CA HIS A 110 3.01 -20.78 -6.81
C HIS A 110 3.35 -20.30 -8.22
N ASP A 111 2.36 -19.83 -9.01
CA ASP A 111 2.60 -19.53 -10.44
C ASP A 111 1.59 -18.58 -11.10
N SER A 112 0.49 -18.22 -10.42
CA SER A 112 -0.62 -17.51 -11.08
C SER A 112 -0.42 -16.00 -11.12
N TRP A 113 0.13 -15.40 -10.06
CA TRP A 113 0.34 -13.96 -9.94
C TRP A 113 1.84 -13.59 -10.02
N GLY A 114 2.26 -12.62 -9.26
CA GLY A 114 3.62 -12.09 -9.15
C GLY A 114 3.62 -10.83 -8.31
N LEU A 115 4.41 -9.83 -8.69
CA LEU A 115 4.40 -8.49 -8.11
C LEU A 115 3.72 -7.55 -9.11
N ASP A 116 2.53 -7.05 -8.79
CA ASP A 116 1.78 -6.11 -9.63
C ASP A 116 2.29 -4.67 -9.47
N HIS A 117 1.77 -3.75 -10.29
CA HIS A 117 2.28 -2.38 -10.26
C HIS A 117 1.97 -1.64 -8.96
N GLY A 118 0.90 -1.96 -8.24
CA GLY A 118 0.69 -1.42 -6.90
C GLY A 118 1.82 -1.79 -5.93
N THR A 119 2.45 -2.93 -6.13
CA THR A 119 3.61 -3.38 -5.36
C THR A 119 4.92 -2.77 -5.86
N TRP A 120 5.28 -3.03 -7.13
CA TRP A 120 6.61 -2.66 -7.59
C TRP A 120 6.77 -1.16 -7.84
N SER A 121 5.71 -0.42 -8.20
CA SER A 121 5.82 1.03 -8.44
C SER A 121 6.25 1.82 -7.22
N VAL A 122 5.86 1.39 -6.03
CA VAL A 122 6.30 2.01 -4.77
C VAL A 122 7.64 1.45 -4.30
N LEU A 123 7.89 0.15 -4.52
CA LEU A 123 9.11 -0.50 -4.05
C LEU A 123 10.36 -0.13 -4.85
N VAL A 124 10.25 0.28 -6.12
CA VAL A 124 11.40 0.81 -6.89
C VAL A 124 12.00 2.06 -6.25
N HIS A 125 11.21 2.81 -5.47
CA HIS A 125 11.67 3.96 -4.69
C HIS A 125 12.01 3.58 -3.25
N ALA A 126 11.16 2.81 -2.60
CA ALA A 126 11.34 2.44 -1.19
C ALA A 126 12.53 1.48 -1.00
N LEU A 127 12.69 0.50 -1.86
CA LEU A 127 13.72 -0.55 -1.78
C LEU A 127 14.36 -0.79 -3.16
N PRO A 128 15.07 0.18 -3.71
CA PRO A 128 15.54 0.18 -5.12
C PRO A 128 16.53 -0.95 -5.46
N ASP A 129 17.22 -1.51 -4.46
CA ASP A 129 18.19 -2.59 -4.70
C ASP A 129 17.51 -3.94 -5.00
N ALA A 130 16.21 -4.09 -4.74
CA ALA A 130 15.42 -5.30 -4.96
C ALA A 130 16.06 -6.59 -4.39
N ASP A 131 16.82 -6.46 -3.29
CA ASP A 131 17.61 -7.54 -2.67
C ASP A 131 16.93 -8.18 -1.46
N ILE A 132 15.82 -7.61 -0.99
CA ILE A 132 15.01 -8.14 0.11
C ILE A 132 13.86 -8.96 -0.52
N PRO A 133 13.59 -10.18 -0.03
CA PRO A 133 12.46 -10.97 -0.51
C PRO A 133 11.14 -10.22 -0.41
N VAL A 134 10.33 -10.26 -1.47
CA VAL A 134 8.99 -9.66 -1.52
C VAL A 134 7.96 -10.74 -1.80
N ILE A 135 6.95 -10.81 -0.94
CA ILE A 135 5.76 -11.61 -1.14
C ILE A 135 4.54 -10.71 -1.16
N GLN A 136 3.54 -11.06 -1.92
CA GLN A 136 2.33 -10.24 -2.08
C GLN A 136 1.11 -11.01 -1.58
N LEU A 137 0.24 -10.34 -0.81
CA LEU A 137 -1.02 -10.87 -0.31
C LEU A 137 -2.18 -10.24 -1.09
N SER A 138 -3.09 -11.06 -1.58
CA SER A 138 -4.29 -10.61 -2.25
C SER A 138 -5.31 -9.99 -1.29
N VAL A 139 -6.17 -9.15 -1.85
CA VAL A 139 -7.37 -8.61 -1.18
C VAL A 139 -8.57 -9.45 -1.61
N ASP A 140 -9.28 -10.06 -0.66
CA ASP A 140 -10.44 -10.92 -0.94
C ASP A 140 -11.70 -10.07 -1.17
N ALA A 141 -12.10 -9.93 -2.42
CA ALA A 141 -13.28 -9.18 -2.86
C ALA A 141 -14.60 -9.71 -2.28
N GLY A 142 -14.64 -10.96 -1.86
CA GLY A 142 -15.83 -11.63 -1.29
C GLY A 142 -16.00 -11.43 0.21
N LYS A 143 -15.09 -10.72 0.87
CA LYS A 143 -15.10 -10.56 2.34
C LYS A 143 -15.53 -9.16 2.77
N PRO A 144 -16.20 -9.05 3.94
CA PRO A 144 -16.53 -7.75 4.52
C PRO A 144 -15.28 -7.06 5.10
N LEU A 145 -15.37 -5.74 5.32
CA LEU A 145 -14.29 -4.93 5.87
C LEU A 145 -13.71 -5.49 7.18
N ASP A 146 -14.55 -5.99 8.08
CA ASP A 146 -14.14 -6.59 9.36
C ASP A 146 -13.19 -7.78 9.17
N HIS A 147 -13.35 -8.55 8.10
CA HIS A 147 -12.43 -9.64 7.79
C HIS A 147 -11.02 -9.11 7.47
N HIS A 148 -10.93 -8.04 6.68
CA HIS A 148 -9.64 -7.43 6.33
C HIS A 148 -8.97 -6.80 7.56
N LEU A 149 -9.76 -6.17 8.43
CA LEU A 149 -9.27 -5.63 9.70
C LEU A 149 -8.70 -6.75 10.61
N GLN A 150 -9.43 -7.85 10.73
CA GLN A 150 -9.00 -9.02 11.51
C GLN A 150 -7.76 -9.68 10.89
N LEU A 151 -7.71 -9.79 9.57
CA LEU A 151 -6.55 -10.36 8.87
C LEU A 151 -5.32 -9.47 9.10
N GLY A 152 -5.46 -8.14 8.99
CA GLY A 152 -4.41 -7.18 9.33
C GLY A 152 -3.92 -7.33 10.77
N ALA A 153 -4.84 -7.48 11.74
CA ALA A 153 -4.50 -7.73 13.13
C ALA A 153 -3.70 -9.04 13.33
N ALA A 154 -4.05 -10.09 12.58
CA ALA A 154 -3.33 -11.36 12.63
C ALA A 154 -1.92 -11.30 12.02
N LEU A 155 -1.64 -10.31 11.15
CA LEU A 155 -0.29 -10.08 10.60
C LEU A 155 0.66 -9.38 11.58
N ALA A 156 0.16 -8.77 12.66
CA ALA A 156 0.99 -7.98 13.61
C ALA A 156 2.22 -8.76 14.16
N PRO A 157 2.12 -10.05 14.54
CA PRO A 157 3.28 -10.80 15.03
C PRO A 157 4.43 -10.92 14.03
N LEU A 158 4.16 -10.82 12.71
CA LEU A 158 5.17 -10.96 11.66
C LEU A 158 6.25 -9.88 11.75
N ARG A 159 5.91 -8.68 12.23
CA ARG A 159 6.87 -7.59 12.43
C ARG A 159 7.98 -7.98 13.42
N ARG A 160 7.65 -8.75 14.48
CA ARG A 160 8.62 -9.28 15.44
C ARG A 160 9.44 -10.43 14.86
N GLN A 161 8.93 -11.06 13.81
CA GLN A 161 9.61 -12.13 13.08
C GLN A 161 10.48 -11.60 11.93
N GLY A 162 10.60 -10.26 11.81
CA GLY A 162 11.45 -9.63 10.81
C GLY A 162 10.77 -9.45 9.45
N ILE A 163 9.44 -9.43 9.37
CA ILE A 163 8.71 -9.22 8.12
C ILE A 163 8.07 -7.83 8.17
N ALA A 164 8.44 -6.95 7.23
CA ALA A 164 7.78 -5.66 7.05
C ALA A 164 6.42 -5.88 6.38
N VAL A 165 5.39 -5.14 6.82
CA VAL A 165 4.06 -5.21 6.22
C VAL A 165 3.75 -3.87 5.56
N VAL A 166 3.44 -3.89 4.27
CA VAL A 166 3.16 -2.69 3.47
C VAL A 166 1.81 -2.83 2.78
N GLY A 167 0.89 -1.92 3.04
CA GLY A 167 -0.30 -1.74 2.22
C GLY A 167 0.00 -0.80 1.05
N SER A 168 -0.47 -1.11 -0.13
CA SER A 168 -0.38 -0.25 -1.30
C SER A 168 -1.75 -0.05 -1.94
N GLY A 169 -2.21 1.20 -1.97
CA GLY A 169 -3.54 1.59 -2.42
C GLY A 169 -3.76 3.09 -2.29
N ASN A 170 -5.00 3.52 -2.18
CA ASN A 170 -5.35 4.93 -1.95
C ASN A 170 -6.58 5.02 -1.04
N ILE A 171 -6.57 5.90 -0.05
CA ILE A 171 -7.71 6.10 0.86
C ILE A 171 -8.93 6.60 0.09
N GLY A 172 -8.74 7.57 -0.80
CA GLY A 172 -9.72 8.01 -1.79
C GLY A 172 -9.24 7.64 -3.18
N HIS A 173 -10.08 6.93 -3.97
CA HIS A 173 -9.73 6.48 -5.32
C HIS A 173 -10.95 6.50 -6.23
N ASN A 174 -11.24 7.67 -6.85
CA ASN A 174 -12.38 7.80 -7.74
C ASN A 174 -11.97 8.26 -9.15
N LEU A 175 -11.63 7.31 -10.00
CA LEU A 175 -11.22 7.58 -11.39
C LEU A 175 -12.28 8.29 -12.23
N ARG A 176 -13.58 8.16 -11.87
CA ARG A 176 -14.67 8.86 -12.57
C ARG A 176 -14.73 10.37 -12.24
N LYS A 177 -13.95 10.81 -11.26
CA LYS A 177 -13.88 12.20 -10.77
C LYS A 177 -12.53 12.84 -10.97
N VAL A 178 -11.59 12.12 -11.61
CA VAL A 178 -10.27 12.64 -11.94
C VAL A 178 -10.39 13.92 -12.78
N ASP A 179 -9.68 14.96 -12.39
CA ASP A 179 -9.51 16.20 -13.12
C ASP A 179 -8.01 16.59 -13.13
N PHE A 180 -7.35 16.31 -14.21
CA PHE A 180 -5.90 16.56 -14.37
C PHE A 180 -5.49 18.05 -14.28
N ARG A 181 -6.48 18.96 -14.26
CA ARG A 181 -6.23 20.39 -13.97
C ARG A 181 -6.03 20.67 -12.48
N GLN A 182 -6.34 19.67 -11.65
CA GLN A 182 -6.19 19.70 -10.18
C GLN A 182 -4.87 19.04 -9.73
N ALA A 183 -3.80 19.22 -10.50
CA ALA A 183 -2.49 18.66 -10.15
C ALA A 183 -2.07 19.09 -8.74
N GLY A 184 -1.76 18.13 -7.88
CA GLY A 184 -1.38 18.35 -6.48
C GLY A 184 -2.49 18.92 -5.58
N GLN A 185 -3.75 18.96 -6.04
CA GLN A 185 -4.87 19.46 -5.27
C GLN A 185 -5.98 18.40 -5.13
N GLY A 186 -6.63 18.37 -3.97
CA GLY A 186 -7.80 17.56 -3.71
C GLY A 186 -9.10 18.36 -3.82
N PHE A 187 -10.17 17.71 -4.25
CA PHE A 187 -11.50 18.29 -4.12
C PHE A 187 -11.90 18.43 -2.64
N ASP A 188 -12.76 19.37 -2.30
CA ASP A 188 -13.22 19.58 -0.91
C ASP A 188 -13.75 18.30 -0.25
N TRP A 189 -14.44 17.45 -0.99
CA TRP A 189 -14.95 16.19 -0.48
C TRP A 189 -13.83 15.16 -0.25
N ALA A 190 -12.78 15.18 -1.07
CA ALA A 190 -11.61 14.32 -0.90
C ALA A 190 -10.84 14.73 0.36
N HIS A 191 -10.64 16.03 0.56
CA HIS A 191 -10.04 16.56 1.78
C HIS A 191 -10.80 16.15 3.04
N ARG A 192 -12.14 16.32 3.07
CA ARG A 192 -12.94 15.93 4.25
C ARG A 192 -12.86 14.45 4.55
N TYR A 193 -12.85 13.61 3.51
CA TYR A 193 -12.77 12.17 3.67
C TYR A 193 -11.40 11.73 4.17
N ASP A 194 -10.34 12.29 3.61
CA ASP A 194 -8.96 12.01 3.98
C ASP A 194 -8.65 12.50 5.41
N GLU A 195 -9.16 13.68 5.79
CA GLU A 195 -9.05 14.21 7.16
C GLU A 195 -9.74 13.30 8.19
N ALA A 196 -10.93 12.79 7.86
CA ALA A 196 -11.62 11.84 8.73
C ALA A 196 -10.86 10.51 8.85
N ALA A 197 -10.25 10.03 7.75
CA ALA A 197 -9.39 8.86 7.77
C ALA A 197 -8.15 9.10 8.63
N ARG A 198 -7.48 10.24 8.45
CA ARG A 198 -6.32 10.64 9.22
C ARG A 198 -6.61 10.71 10.72
N GLU A 199 -7.73 11.33 11.10
CA GLU A 199 -8.12 11.40 12.51
C GLU A 199 -8.25 9.99 13.12
N LEU A 200 -8.95 9.08 12.47
CA LEU A 200 -9.10 7.71 12.96
C LEU A 200 -7.78 6.96 13.02
N LEU A 201 -6.99 7.01 11.95
CA LEU A 201 -5.73 6.26 11.85
C LEU A 201 -4.67 6.74 12.85
N THR A 202 -4.66 8.04 13.17
CA THR A 202 -3.69 8.62 14.11
C THR A 202 -4.16 8.61 15.56
N THR A 203 -5.43 8.25 15.85
CA THR A 203 -5.96 8.24 17.22
C THR A 203 -6.55 6.90 17.64
N ASP A 204 -7.33 6.26 16.79
CA ASP A 204 -8.03 4.99 17.05
C ASP A 204 -8.20 4.15 15.78
N PRO A 205 -7.12 3.52 15.27
CA PRO A 205 -7.18 2.72 14.05
C PRO A 205 -8.23 1.59 14.07
N ALA A 206 -8.56 1.07 15.27
CA ALA A 206 -9.60 0.06 15.44
C ALA A 206 -10.98 0.54 14.96
N SER A 207 -11.22 1.84 15.00
CA SER A 207 -12.48 2.48 14.60
C SER A 207 -12.56 2.84 13.11
N ILE A 208 -11.61 2.43 12.28
CA ILE A 208 -11.53 2.81 10.85
C ILE A 208 -12.83 2.49 10.06
N ALA A 209 -13.59 1.49 10.48
CA ALA A 209 -14.88 1.15 9.90
C ALA A 209 -15.91 2.30 9.95
N LYS A 210 -15.75 3.29 10.83
CA LYS A 210 -16.61 4.48 10.88
C LYS A 210 -16.57 5.30 9.58
N LEU A 211 -15.48 5.17 8.78
CA LEU A 211 -15.41 5.81 7.46
C LEU A 211 -16.49 5.35 6.49
N LEU A 212 -17.04 4.15 6.66
CA LEU A 212 -18.16 3.66 5.83
C LEU A 212 -19.41 4.52 5.99
N GLU A 213 -19.57 5.18 7.15
CA GLU A 213 -20.70 6.06 7.47
C GLU A 213 -20.44 7.53 7.07
N HIS A 214 -19.20 7.86 6.64
CA HIS A 214 -18.88 9.22 6.23
C HIS A 214 -19.69 9.65 5.00
N PRO A 215 -20.23 10.89 4.97
CA PRO A 215 -21.08 11.36 3.87
C PRO A 215 -20.42 11.27 2.49
N ASP A 216 -19.11 11.45 2.42
CA ASP A 216 -18.34 11.42 1.18
C ASP A 216 -17.80 10.02 0.85
N HIS A 217 -18.01 8.98 1.69
CA HIS A 217 -17.45 7.63 1.50
C HIS A 217 -17.71 7.07 0.09
N ARG A 218 -18.97 7.06 -0.34
CA ARG A 218 -19.34 6.52 -1.67
C ARG A 218 -18.73 7.31 -2.83
N ARG A 219 -18.34 8.57 -2.58
CA ARG A 219 -17.67 9.39 -3.58
C ARG A 219 -16.17 9.14 -3.58
N ALA A 220 -15.56 9.00 -2.41
CA ALA A 220 -14.14 8.73 -2.25
C ALA A 220 -13.78 7.29 -2.64
N VAL A 221 -14.63 6.34 -2.27
CA VAL A 221 -14.41 4.89 -2.43
C VAL A 221 -15.55 4.28 -3.24
N PRO A 222 -15.61 4.50 -4.57
CA PRO A 222 -16.65 3.91 -5.43
C PRO A 222 -16.51 2.38 -5.56
N THR A 223 -15.28 1.87 -5.40
CA THR A 223 -14.91 0.46 -5.32
C THR A 223 -13.93 0.26 -4.18
N PRO A 224 -13.98 -0.85 -3.43
CA PRO A 224 -13.21 -0.99 -2.18
C PRO A 224 -11.74 -1.37 -2.37
N ASP A 225 -11.34 -1.81 -3.55
CA ASP A 225 -10.04 -2.39 -3.87
C ASP A 225 -8.87 -1.55 -3.34
N HIS A 226 -8.82 -0.26 -3.67
CA HIS A 226 -7.71 0.64 -3.28
C HIS A 226 -7.77 1.06 -1.81
N PHE A 227 -8.94 1.03 -1.19
CA PHE A 227 -9.12 1.38 0.21
C PHE A 227 -8.74 0.23 1.16
N LEU A 228 -8.97 -1.02 0.75
CA LEU A 228 -8.81 -2.18 1.63
C LEU A 228 -7.38 -2.41 2.13
N PRO A 229 -6.28 -2.16 1.38
CA PRO A 229 -4.92 -2.31 1.91
C PRO A 229 -4.66 -1.46 3.17
N MET A 230 -5.30 -0.28 3.30
CA MET A 230 -5.24 0.52 4.50
C MET A 230 -5.91 -0.17 5.70
N ILE A 231 -6.98 -0.92 5.47
CA ILE A 231 -7.69 -1.64 6.54
C ILE A 231 -6.81 -2.72 7.18
N TYR A 232 -5.94 -3.36 6.39
CA TYR A 232 -4.94 -4.30 6.94
C TYR A 232 -3.97 -3.59 7.87
N LEU A 233 -3.47 -2.41 7.48
CA LEU A 233 -2.56 -1.65 8.34
C LEU A 233 -3.26 -1.13 9.60
N ALA A 234 -4.51 -0.66 9.48
CA ALA A 234 -5.31 -0.24 10.64
C ALA A 234 -5.53 -1.39 11.63
N GLY A 235 -5.84 -2.60 11.13
CA GLY A 235 -5.98 -3.79 11.95
C GLY A 235 -4.68 -4.19 12.66
N LEU A 236 -3.56 -4.10 11.96
CA LEU A 236 -2.23 -4.37 12.50
C LEU A 236 -1.89 -3.37 13.63
N ALA A 237 -2.08 -2.07 13.40
CA ALA A 237 -1.82 -1.03 14.40
C ALA A 237 -2.73 -1.21 15.64
N ALA A 238 -4.02 -1.48 15.41
CA ALA A 238 -4.97 -1.75 16.50
C ALA A 238 -4.56 -2.96 17.35
N ALA A 239 -4.06 -4.02 16.74
CA ALA A 239 -3.60 -5.22 17.46
C ALA A 239 -2.35 -4.96 18.32
N GLU A 240 -1.53 -3.99 17.94
CA GLU A 240 -0.35 -3.56 18.70
C GLU A 240 -0.67 -2.47 19.73
N GLY A 241 -1.90 -1.92 19.71
CA GLY A 241 -2.31 -0.83 20.58
C GLY A 241 -1.61 0.49 20.22
N GLU A 242 -1.23 0.65 18.95
CA GLU A 242 -0.52 1.82 18.43
C GLU A 242 -1.39 2.57 17.42
N SER A 243 -1.08 3.84 17.22
CA SER A 243 -1.62 4.68 16.16
C SER A 243 -0.61 4.84 15.03
N LEU A 244 -1.07 5.27 13.86
CA LEU A 244 -0.21 5.49 12.71
C LEU A 244 0.35 6.91 12.71
N ASP A 245 1.56 7.05 12.19
CA ASP A 245 2.15 8.34 11.86
C ASP A 245 1.88 8.67 10.39
N VAL A 246 1.57 9.93 10.08
CA VAL A 246 1.48 10.41 8.70
C VAL A 246 2.90 10.51 8.14
N LEU A 247 3.15 9.89 6.99
CA LEU A 247 4.40 10.03 6.25
C LEU A 247 4.37 11.24 5.32
N ILE A 248 3.28 11.38 4.57
CA ILE A 248 3.04 12.46 3.63
C ILE A 248 1.55 12.58 3.37
N GLU A 249 1.06 13.80 3.20
CA GLU A 249 -0.30 14.09 2.74
C GLU A 249 -0.27 14.67 1.33
N GLY A 250 -1.27 14.37 0.54
CA GLY A 250 -1.41 14.97 -0.79
C GLY A 250 -2.45 14.29 -1.65
N TYR A 251 -2.60 14.83 -2.84
CA TYR A 251 -3.64 14.40 -3.79
C TYR A 251 -3.09 14.36 -5.20
N ASP A 252 -3.68 13.47 -6.00
CA ASP A 252 -3.56 13.46 -7.43
C ASP A 252 -4.90 13.76 -8.08
N ALA A 253 -4.83 14.59 -9.14
CA ALA A 253 -5.94 14.85 -10.04
C ALA A 253 -7.30 15.07 -9.33
N GLY A 254 -7.28 15.67 -8.16
CA GLY A 254 -8.44 16.07 -7.38
C GLY A 254 -9.13 14.96 -6.58
N SER A 255 -9.06 13.71 -6.99
CA SER A 255 -9.86 12.63 -6.46
C SER A 255 -9.08 11.44 -5.90
N LEU A 256 -7.78 11.42 -6.07
CA LEU A 256 -6.92 10.36 -5.58
C LEU A 256 -6.15 10.86 -4.35
N SER A 257 -6.28 10.19 -3.21
CA SER A 257 -5.47 10.49 -2.03
C SER A 257 -4.11 9.80 -2.14
N MET A 258 -3.05 10.60 -2.09
CA MET A 258 -1.67 10.14 -2.06
C MET A 258 -1.15 9.99 -0.62
N THR A 259 -2.03 10.24 0.37
CA THR A 259 -1.66 10.21 1.78
C THR A 259 -1.14 8.84 2.18
N SER A 260 0.03 8.85 2.79
CA SER A 260 0.75 7.64 3.21
C SER A 260 0.99 7.66 4.72
N TYR A 261 1.02 6.48 5.32
CA TYR A 261 1.16 6.30 6.76
C TYR A 261 2.23 5.28 7.10
N ALA A 262 2.79 5.40 8.30
CA ALA A 262 3.75 4.43 8.83
C ALA A 262 3.43 4.03 10.27
N LEU A 263 3.99 2.92 10.68
CA LEU A 263 3.94 2.39 12.03
C LEU A 263 5.36 1.96 12.45
N GLY A 264 5.86 2.60 13.50
CA GLY A 264 7.15 2.24 14.11
C GLY A 264 8.37 2.56 13.25
N CYS A 265 8.32 3.58 12.39
CA CYS A 265 9.48 3.92 11.55
C CYS A 265 10.24 5.19 11.98
N GLY A 266 9.63 6.08 12.77
CA GLY A 266 10.27 7.31 13.23
C GLY A 266 10.68 8.30 12.11
N VAL A 267 10.15 8.14 10.91
CA VAL A 267 10.38 9.08 9.80
C VAL A 267 9.49 10.30 10.04
N PRO A 268 10.04 11.52 10.03
CA PRO A 268 9.24 12.73 10.13
C PRO A 268 8.26 12.83 8.96
N ALA A 269 7.06 13.35 9.22
CA ALA A 269 6.11 13.69 8.16
C ALA A 269 6.76 14.66 7.16
N ALA A 270 6.57 14.40 5.88
CA ALA A 270 6.99 15.31 4.83
C ALA A 270 5.84 16.25 4.46
N ASP A 271 6.14 17.54 4.32
CA ASP A 271 5.18 18.52 3.81
C ASP A 271 5.14 18.43 2.29
N ALA A 272 4.05 17.84 1.77
CA ALA A 272 3.79 17.76 0.32
C ALA A 272 2.89 18.89 -0.19
N ILE A 273 2.79 19.99 0.53
CA ILE A 273 1.95 21.13 0.13
C ILE A 273 2.44 21.67 -1.21
N GLY A 274 1.63 21.45 -2.25
CA GLY A 274 1.94 21.86 -3.62
C GLY A 274 2.80 20.87 -4.41
N SER A 275 3.12 19.69 -3.85
CA SER A 275 3.74 18.62 -4.62
C SER A 275 2.79 18.09 -5.68
N THR A 276 3.31 17.99 -6.89
CA THR A 276 2.62 17.32 -7.99
C THR A 276 3.20 15.94 -8.18
N GLU A 277 2.34 14.97 -8.35
CA GLU A 277 2.77 13.66 -8.81
C GLU A 277 3.20 13.67 -10.28
N ALA A 278 3.59 12.52 -10.78
CA ALA A 278 3.98 12.34 -12.16
C ALA A 278 2.80 12.64 -13.11
N SER A 279 3.05 13.46 -14.11
CA SER A 279 2.05 13.73 -15.14
C SER A 279 1.71 12.48 -15.93
N LEU A 280 0.44 12.30 -16.28
CA LEU A 280 0.04 11.31 -17.25
C LEU A 280 0.63 11.60 -18.63
N PRO A 281 0.78 10.58 -19.49
CA PRO A 281 1.18 10.77 -20.87
C PRO A 281 0.27 11.78 -21.58
N THR A 282 0.85 12.79 -22.21
CA THR A 282 0.07 13.87 -22.87
C THR A 282 -0.58 13.46 -24.17
N ASP A 283 -0.16 12.35 -24.75
CA ASP A 283 -0.61 11.81 -26.02
C ASP A 283 -1.60 10.63 -25.87
N VAL A 284 -1.89 10.23 -24.63
CA VAL A 284 -2.87 9.19 -24.32
C VAL A 284 -4.06 9.80 -23.60
N PRO A 285 -5.28 9.68 -24.15
CA PRO A 285 -6.48 10.14 -23.46
C PRO A 285 -6.67 9.42 -22.12
N PRO A 286 -7.10 10.10 -21.05
CA PRO A 286 -7.29 9.50 -19.73
C PRO A 286 -8.17 8.24 -19.73
N GLU A 287 -9.20 8.23 -20.59
CA GLU A 287 -10.09 7.08 -20.78
C GLU A 287 -9.41 5.88 -21.46
N SER A 288 -8.21 6.07 -21.99
CA SER A 288 -7.38 5.03 -22.61
C SER A 288 -6.29 4.52 -21.68
N THR A 289 -6.32 4.93 -20.41
CA THR A 289 -5.46 4.38 -19.34
C THR A 289 -6.35 3.71 -18.28
N ASN A 290 -5.80 2.75 -17.56
CA ASN A 290 -6.45 2.15 -16.40
C ASN A 290 -5.69 2.56 -15.12
N LEU A 291 -5.87 3.79 -14.73
CA LEU A 291 -5.33 4.31 -13.47
C LEU A 291 -5.85 3.54 -12.26
#